data_5989a3d4ca3e9ad6f12bb50e89694981
#
_entry.id   5989a3d4ca3e9ad6f12bb50e89694981
#
_cell.length_a   1.000
_cell.length_b   1.000
_cell.length_c   1.000
_cell.angle_alpha   90.00
_cell.angle_beta   90.00
_cell.angle_gamma   90.00
#
_symmetry.space_group_name_H-M   'P 1'
#
loop_
_entity.id
_entity.type
_entity.pdbx_description
1 polymer ?
#
loop_
_entity_poly.entity_id
_entity_poly.type
_entity_poly.pdbx_seq_one_letter_code
_entity_poly.pdbx_strand_id
1 'polypeptide(L)'
;MEILQSRYRISAKQEFGDEMLSTLPPSTVFMAVGRKEIYFWVLLQGNAVHFDKKYLEKDAAEYLNWLKEQAYHQIGVRSPVECEDRSLDAIRDKKSSTVQPPESSQSPCEDKYAALRKLYDQIIRPIAHVLRERNIIIVPDGPLCLAPFPALFDSDSEKFLFESYRIRVAPSLSCLKMITHPSAAYKGTKDALLVGNPAVEDIKVGGITLVPLPCAEEEVEAIGKILKTKPLIGKSATKEEVLSRLNAVALIHIAAHGCMEAGEIFLTPNPDRPFKEPEKEDYLLTMADLAGVQLQARLVVLSCCHSGRGEVKAEGVVGIARSFLGAGARSVLVSLWAINDKAAMEFMMSFYQHLVEGKSASEALNKAREHLRLSKDFCEEKHWAPFVLIGDDVHLEL
;
A
#
# COMPACT_ATOMS: atom_id res chain seq x y z
N MET A 1 -13.55 14.04 24.57
CA MET A 1 -12.22 13.51 24.98
C MET A 1 -12.32 12.46 26.09
N GLU A 2 -13.17 12.62 27.11
CA GLU A 2 -13.40 11.57 28.14
C GLU A 2 -14.00 10.26 27.61
N ILE A 3 -14.81 10.30 26.56
CA ILE A 3 -15.43 9.12 25.96
C ILE A 3 -14.38 8.20 25.30
N LEU A 4 -13.30 8.75 24.72
CA LEU A 4 -12.20 7.93 24.17
C LEU A 4 -11.35 7.31 25.27
N GLN A 5 -11.09 8.03 26.38
CA GLN A 5 -10.34 7.50 27.51
C GLN A 5 -11.08 6.36 28.24
N SER A 6 -12.43 6.39 28.27
CA SER A 6 -13.22 5.27 28.83
C SER A 6 -13.18 4.01 27.96
N ARG A 7 -13.08 4.16 26.63
CA ARG A 7 -12.97 3.02 25.70
C ARG A 7 -11.68 2.24 25.86
N TYR A 8 -10.55 2.88 26.19
CA TYR A 8 -9.26 2.21 26.33
C TYR A 8 -9.02 1.51 27.69
N ARG A 9 -9.93 1.68 28.65
CA ARG A 9 -9.87 0.99 29.96
C ARG A 9 -10.56 -0.36 30.04
N ILE A 10 -11.31 -0.72 29.00
CA ILE A 10 -12.05 -2.00 28.94
C ILE A 10 -11.04 -3.10 28.57
N SER A 11 -11.08 -4.25 29.25
CA SER A 11 -10.22 -5.38 28.91
C SER A 11 -10.50 -5.83 27.47
N ALA A 12 -9.48 -6.24 26.73
CA ALA A 12 -9.62 -6.67 25.32
C ALA A 12 -10.76 -7.69 25.13
N LYS A 13 -11.03 -8.54 26.10
CA LYS A 13 -12.18 -9.46 26.11
C LYS A 13 -13.55 -8.78 26.10
N GLN A 14 -13.67 -7.60 26.71
CA GLN A 14 -14.94 -6.86 26.73
C GLN A 14 -15.14 -6.02 25.45
N GLU A 15 -14.06 -5.54 24.80
CA GLU A 15 -14.19 -4.76 23.57
C GLU A 15 -14.43 -5.63 22.32
N PHE A 16 -13.82 -6.80 22.25
CA PHE A 16 -13.85 -7.60 21.02
C PHE A 16 -14.84 -8.75 21.04
N GLY A 17 -15.40 -9.11 22.18
CA GLY A 17 -16.26 -10.28 22.34
C GLY A 17 -15.57 -11.60 21.95
N ASP A 18 -15.78 -12.66 22.67
CA ASP A 18 -15.13 -13.95 22.41
C ASP A 18 -15.39 -14.50 20.99
N GLU A 19 -16.58 -14.23 20.44
CA GLU A 19 -16.96 -14.62 19.10
C GLU A 19 -16.16 -13.88 18.00
N MET A 20 -15.90 -12.58 18.17
CA MET A 20 -15.11 -11.79 17.23
C MET A 20 -13.65 -12.22 17.23
N LEU A 21 -13.07 -12.44 18.40
CA LEU A 21 -11.65 -12.86 18.54
C LEU A 21 -11.40 -14.24 17.94
N SER A 22 -12.38 -15.17 18.04
CA SER A 22 -12.26 -16.52 17.48
C SER A 22 -12.21 -16.55 15.96
N THR A 23 -12.65 -15.49 15.29
CA THR A 23 -12.72 -15.41 13.82
C THR A 23 -11.51 -14.72 13.20
N LEU A 24 -10.67 -14.05 14.01
CA LEU A 24 -9.51 -13.31 13.51
C LEU A 24 -8.26 -14.20 13.47
N PRO A 25 -7.38 -14.04 12.48
CA PRO A 25 -6.15 -14.79 12.40
C PRO A 25 -5.22 -14.51 13.60
N PRO A 26 -4.50 -15.51 14.12
CA PRO A 26 -3.45 -15.27 15.10
C PRO A 26 -2.37 -14.37 14.52
N SER A 27 -1.57 -13.75 15.42
CA SER A 27 -0.56 -12.75 15.06
C SER A 27 -1.14 -11.49 14.38
N THR A 28 -2.42 -11.19 14.63
CA THR A 28 -2.99 -9.88 14.34
C THR A 28 -2.60 -8.91 15.44
N VAL A 29 -1.96 -7.81 15.02
CA VAL A 29 -1.50 -6.71 15.89
C VAL A 29 -2.40 -5.52 15.66
N PHE A 30 -3.22 -5.19 16.64
CA PHE A 30 -3.99 -3.94 16.64
C PHE A 30 -3.20 -2.88 17.40
N MET A 31 -3.07 -1.70 16.80
CA MET A 31 -2.39 -0.55 17.39
C MET A 31 -3.40 0.60 17.55
N ALA A 32 -3.32 1.31 18.68
CA ALA A 32 -4.08 2.55 18.87
C ALA A 32 -3.17 3.65 19.42
N VAL A 33 -3.30 4.84 18.87
CA VAL A 33 -2.49 6.00 19.23
C VAL A 33 -3.31 6.91 20.16
N GLY A 34 -2.97 6.90 21.45
CA GLY A 34 -3.52 7.80 22.45
C GLY A 34 -2.79 9.15 22.45
N ARG A 35 -3.00 9.95 23.50
CA ARG A 35 -2.36 11.26 23.61
C ARG A 35 -0.85 11.17 23.88
N LYS A 36 -0.44 10.31 24.81
CA LYS A 36 0.97 10.06 25.19
C LYS A 36 1.31 8.59 25.23
N GLU A 37 0.44 7.72 24.78
CA GLU A 37 0.62 6.29 24.79
C GLU A 37 0.34 5.70 23.42
N ILE A 38 1.01 4.61 23.12
CA ILE A 38 0.66 3.68 22.05
C ILE A 38 0.19 2.41 22.72
N TYR A 39 -0.97 1.91 22.34
CA TYR A 39 -1.54 0.67 22.85
C TYR A 39 -1.41 -0.42 21.80
N PHE A 40 -1.13 -1.64 22.26
CA PHE A 40 -0.95 -2.80 21.43
C PHE A 40 -1.80 -3.96 21.94
N TRP A 41 -2.56 -4.59 21.08
CA TRP A 41 -3.23 -5.85 21.31
C TRP A 41 -2.73 -6.85 20.27
N VAL A 42 -2.17 -7.96 20.72
CA VAL A 42 -1.67 -9.02 19.85
C VAL A 42 -2.51 -10.26 20.08
N LEU A 43 -3.20 -10.72 19.03
CA LEU A 43 -3.94 -11.96 19.04
C LEU A 43 -2.94 -13.12 18.96
N LEU A 44 -3.01 -14.01 19.93
CA LEU A 44 -2.17 -15.20 19.99
C LEU A 44 -2.99 -16.44 19.59
N GLN A 45 -2.30 -17.57 19.39
CA GLN A 45 -2.99 -18.85 19.17
C GLN A 45 -3.90 -19.18 20.37
N GLY A 46 -5.05 -19.80 20.09
CA GLY A 46 -6.03 -20.16 21.11
C GLY A 46 -6.85 -18.97 21.64
N ASN A 47 -6.99 -17.89 20.84
CA ASN A 47 -7.78 -16.70 21.15
C ASN A 47 -7.31 -15.91 22.38
N ALA A 48 -6.08 -16.13 22.82
CA ALA A 48 -5.48 -15.31 23.85
C ALA A 48 -5.07 -13.95 23.29
N VAL A 49 -5.23 -12.89 24.07
CA VAL A 49 -4.84 -11.53 23.69
C VAL A 49 -3.75 -11.05 24.62
N HIS A 50 -2.61 -10.71 24.06
CA HIS A 50 -1.56 -10.00 24.78
C HIS A 50 -1.80 -8.50 24.64
N PHE A 51 -1.76 -7.78 25.74
CA PHE A 51 -1.87 -6.33 25.78
C PHE A 51 -0.59 -5.72 26.31
N ASP A 52 -0.10 -4.69 25.60
CA ASP A 52 1.02 -3.87 26.04
C ASP A 52 0.79 -2.40 25.70
N LYS A 53 1.57 -1.50 26.30
CA LYS A 53 1.53 -0.07 26.01
C LYS A 53 2.90 0.58 26.12
N LYS A 54 3.15 1.55 25.26
CA LYS A 54 4.37 2.36 25.27
C LYS A 54 4.03 3.80 25.62
N TYR A 55 4.69 4.36 26.66
CA TYR A 55 4.59 5.76 27.00
C TYR A 55 5.57 6.61 26.19
N LEU A 56 5.12 7.79 25.81
CA LEU A 56 5.90 8.80 25.11
C LEU A 56 5.90 10.10 25.93
N GLU A 57 6.99 10.85 25.88
CA GLU A 57 7.10 12.12 26.60
C GLU A 57 6.27 13.24 25.93
N LYS A 58 6.08 13.14 24.61
CA LYS A 58 5.38 14.09 23.75
C LYS A 58 4.00 13.57 23.35
N ASP A 59 3.24 14.38 22.63
CA ASP A 59 2.04 13.92 21.94
C ASP A 59 2.40 12.79 20.99
N ALA A 60 1.72 11.66 21.12
CA ALA A 60 2.08 10.44 20.42
C ALA A 60 1.85 10.56 18.91
N ALA A 61 0.73 11.16 18.49
CA ALA A 61 0.42 11.31 17.08
C ALA A 61 1.40 12.25 16.37
N GLU A 62 1.71 13.39 16.98
CA GLU A 62 2.68 14.35 16.45
C GLU A 62 4.09 13.74 16.38
N TYR A 63 4.53 13.06 17.43
CA TYR A 63 5.85 12.44 17.49
C TYR A 63 6.00 11.31 16.46
N LEU A 64 5.02 10.43 16.35
CA LEU A 64 5.05 9.33 15.39
C LEU A 64 4.99 9.84 13.94
N ASN A 65 4.20 10.89 13.69
CA ASN A 65 4.17 11.52 12.37
C ASN A 65 5.52 12.14 12.01
N TRP A 66 6.12 12.91 12.94
CA TRP A 66 7.46 13.47 12.75
C TRP A 66 8.49 12.36 12.49
N LEU A 67 8.47 11.28 13.28
CA LEU A 67 9.43 10.19 13.15
C LEU A 67 9.27 9.43 11.81
N LYS A 68 8.03 9.26 11.36
CA LYS A 68 7.72 8.71 10.04
C LYS A 68 8.29 9.57 8.90
N GLU A 69 8.11 10.89 8.96
CA GLU A 69 8.68 11.80 7.96
C GLU A 69 10.23 11.75 7.96
N GLN A 70 10.86 11.67 9.15
CA GLN A 70 12.30 11.46 9.22
C GLN A 70 12.73 10.12 8.60
N ALA A 71 11.96 9.05 8.82
CA ALA A 71 12.20 7.76 8.21
C ALA A 71 12.09 7.83 6.68
N TYR A 72 11.07 8.49 6.16
CA TYR A 72 10.91 8.71 4.71
C TYR A 72 12.08 9.48 4.12
N HIS A 73 12.51 10.55 4.78
CA HIS A 73 13.68 11.32 4.35
C HIS A 73 14.96 10.46 4.33
N GLN A 74 15.20 9.66 5.38
CA GLN A 74 16.40 8.81 5.46
C GLN A 74 16.47 7.75 4.37
N ILE A 75 15.34 7.15 3.99
CA ILE A 75 15.29 6.15 2.91
C ILE A 75 15.23 6.77 1.51
N GLY A 76 15.32 8.10 1.41
CA GLY A 76 15.33 8.80 0.13
C GLY A 76 13.97 8.88 -0.56
N VAL A 77 12.86 8.76 0.20
CA VAL A 77 11.53 9.13 -0.29
C VAL A 77 11.51 10.64 -0.42
N ARG A 78 11.51 11.11 -1.66
CA ARG A 78 11.52 12.53 -1.96
C ARG A 78 10.18 13.16 -1.57
N SER A 79 10.21 14.45 -1.23
CA SER A 79 9.00 15.25 -1.12
C SER A 79 8.23 15.18 -2.44
N PRO A 80 6.89 15.33 -2.44
CA PRO A 80 6.07 15.35 -3.67
C PRO A 80 6.60 16.22 -4.80
N VAL A 81 7.38 17.25 -4.46
CA VAL A 81 7.98 18.24 -5.39
C VAL A 81 9.02 17.65 -6.32
N GLU A 82 9.64 16.52 -5.98
CA GLU A 82 10.78 15.97 -6.72
C GLU A 82 10.53 14.58 -7.32
N CYS A 83 9.29 14.10 -7.31
CA CYS A 83 8.97 12.78 -7.83
C CYS A 83 9.02 12.73 -9.35
N GLU A 84 9.92 11.90 -9.85
CA GLU A 84 9.95 11.46 -11.25
C GLU A 84 9.04 10.25 -11.42
N ASP A 85 8.50 10.08 -12.63
CA ASP A 85 7.92 8.87 -13.19
C ASP A 85 6.40 8.68 -13.03
N ARG A 86 5.87 7.94 -12.08
CA ARG A 86 4.45 7.61 -12.01
C ARG A 86 3.62 8.59 -11.15
N SER A 87 4.20 9.68 -10.66
CA SER A 87 3.54 10.67 -9.80
C SER A 87 3.29 12.00 -10.51
N LEU A 88 2.15 12.62 -10.20
CA LEU A 88 1.76 13.94 -10.71
C LEU A 88 2.27 15.11 -9.87
N ASP A 89 2.81 14.84 -8.68
CA ASP A 89 3.14 15.88 -7.71
C ASP A 89 4.36 16.70 -8.13
N ALA A 90 5.27 16.11 -8.91
CA ALA A 90 6.39 16.81 -9.54
C ALA A 90 5.97 17.96 -10.47
N ILE A 91 4.70 17.96 -10.86
CA ILE A 91 4.14 18.89 -11.86
C ILE A 91 3.67 20.19 -11.20
N ARG A 92 3.21 20.15 -9.95
CA ARG A 92 2.63 21.33 -9.26
C ARG A 92 3.68 22.36 -8.87
N ASP A 93 4.91 21.97 -8.58
CA ASP A 93 5.88 22.83 -7.89
C ASP A 93 6.98 23.44 -8.76
N LYS A 94 7.10 23.10 -10.06
CA LYS A 94 8.04 23.77 -10.98
C LYS A 94 7.77 25.29 -11.18
N LYS A 95 6.64 25.79 -10.65
CA LYS A 95 6.29 27.23 -10.72
C LYS A 95 6.66 28.03 -9.47
N SER A 96 7.19 27.46 -8.39
CA SER A 96 7.31 28.16 -7.10
C SER A 96 8.64 28.12 -6.38
N SER A 97 9.72 27.55 -6.88
CA SER A 97 10.97 27.57 -6.12
C SER A 97 12.24 27.83 -6.94
N THR A 98 12.69 29.07 -6.88
CA THR A 98 14.09 29.45 -6.95
C THR A 98 14.76 29.34 -5.56
N VAL A 99 14.66 28.22 -4.91
CA VAL A 99 15.45 27.91 -3.71
C VAL A 99 16.33 26.74 -4.04
N GLN A 100 17.62 27.02 -4.23
CA GLN A 100 18.65 25.99 -4.32
C GLN A 100 18.62 25.16 -3.04
N PRO A 101 18.67 23.81 -3.13
CA PRO A 101 18.82 22.97 -1.95
C PRO A 101 20.12 23.36 -1.24
N PRO A 102 20.16 23.39 0.10
CA PRO A 102 21.41 23.60 0.81
C PRO A 102 22.38 22.46 0.43
N GLU A 103 23.56 22.84 -0.01
CA GLU A 103 24.66 21.92 -0.24
C GLU A 103 24.79 20.98 0.96
N SER A 104 24.77 19.68 0.69
CA SER A 104 24.92 18.63 1.70
C SER A 104 26.24 18.80 2.43
N SER A 105 26.21 19.45 3.58
CA SER A 105 27.26 19.31 4.58
C SER A 105 27.19 17.88 5.10
N GLN A 106 28.00 17.01 4.53
CA GLN A 106 28.27 15.68 5.08
C GLN A 106 28.92 15.86 6.46
N SER A 107 28.11 15.79 7.51
CA SER A 107 28.61 15.56 8.85
C SER A 107 28.98 14.07 9.00
N PRO A 108 30.02 13.74 9.78
CA PRO A 108 30.54 12.39 9.85
C PRO A 108 29.54 11.46 10.54
N CYS A 109 29.14 10.40 9.84
CA CYS A 109 28.49 9.19 10.37
C CYS A 109 27.16 9.40 11.10
N GLU A 110 26.18 10.01 10.45
CA GLU A 110 24.80 9.83 10.89
C GLU A 110 24.37 8.38 10.57
N ASP A 111 23.83 7.71 11.59
CA ASP A 111 23.29 6.34 11.43
C ASP A 111 22.21 6.33 10.35
N LYS A 112 22.50 5.72 9.20
CA LYS A 112 21.62 5.66 8.02
C LYS A 112 20.18 5.21 8.37
N TYR A 113 20.00 4.47 9.44
CA TYR A 113 18.72 3.91 9.82
C TYR A 113 18.18 4.46 11.15
N ALA A 114 18.70 5.57 11.67
CA ALA A 114 18.35 6.08 12.99
C ALA A 114 16.84 6.29 13.21
N ALA A 115 16.13 6.86 12.23
CA ALA A 115 14.69 7.07 12.33
C ALA A 115 13.90 5.76 12.19
N LEU A 116 14.31 4.84 11.32
CA LEU A 116 13.72 3.53 11.16
C LEU A 116 13.87 2.67 12.41
N ARG A 117 15.05 2.73 13.07
CA ARG A 117 15.31 2.09 14.36
C ARG A 117 14.43 2.66 15.45
N LYS A 118 14.39 3.98 15.57
CA LYS A 118 13.53 4.65 16.55
C LYS A 118 12.06 4.30 16.34
N LEU A 119 11.60 4.27 15.08
CA LEU A 119 10.21 3.89 14.80
C LEU A 119 9.96 2.42 15.16
N TYR A 120 10.88 1.50 14.84
CA TYR A 120 10.83 0.10 15.28
C TYR A 120 10.71 0.00 16.80
N ASP A 121 11.56 0.75 17.56
CA ASP A 121 11.59 0.74 19.03
C ASP A 121 10.30 1.26 19.68
N GLN A 122 9.55 2.11 18.97
CA GLN A 122 8.27 2.60 19.47
C GLN A 122 7.12 1.63 19.20
N ILE A 123 7.09 0.97 18.03
CA ILE A 123 5.87 0.30 17.56
C ILE A 123 6.00 -1.23 17.40
N ILE A 124 7.21 -1.77 17.30
CA ILE A 124 7.43 -3.24 17.17
C ILE A 124 8.10 -3.84 18.39
N ARG A 125 9.18 -3.22 18.88
CA ARG A 125 9.95 -3.74 20.03
C ARG A 125 9.09 -4.07 21.25
N PRO A 126 8.06 -3.29 21.66
CA PRO A 126 7.23 -3.62 22.81
C PRO A 126 6.57 -5.00 22.70
N ILE A 127 6.22 -5.42 21.50
CA ILE A 127 5.47 -6.66 21.21
C ILE A 127 6.30 -7.74 20.52
N ALA A 128 7.56 -7.47 20.15
CA ALA A 128 8.40 -8.41 19.40
C ALA A 128 8.52 -9.78 20.10
N HIS A 129 8.57 -9.81 21.43
CA HIS A 129 8.72 -11.01 22.24
C HIS A 129 7.52 -11.98 22.16
N VAL A 130 6.35 -11.51 21.72
CA VAL A 130 5.13 -12.33 21.53
C VAL A 130 4.82 -12.64 20.06
N LEU A 131 5.49 -11.99 19.11
CA LEU A 131 5.34 -12.26 17.68
C LEU A 131 6.15 -13.49 17.29
N ARG A 132 5.52 -14.66 17.35
CA ARG A 132 6.18 -15.95 17.06
C ARG A 132 5.97 -16.44 15.64
N GLU A 133 4.88 -16.02 15.02
CA GLU A 133 4.53 -16.43 13.66
C GLU A 133 5.25 -15.54 12.64
N ARG A 134 5.63 -16.13 11.52
CA ARG A 134 6.23 -15.36 10.41
C ARG A 134 5.23 -14.45 9.69
N ASN A 135 3.95 -14.81 9.68
CA ASN A 135 2.88 -14.02 9.08
C ASN A 135 2.25 -13.13 10.15
N ILE A 136 2.34 -11.82 9.97
CA ILE A 136 1.72 -10.85 10.86
C ILE A 136 0.74 -9.96 10.10
N ILE A 137 -0.36 -9.62 10.77
CA ILE A 137 -1.34 -8.66 10.27
C ILE A 137 -1.29 -7.45 11.19
N ILE A 138 -1.02 -6.28 10.63
CA ILE A 138 -0.99 -5.03 11.38
C ILE A 138 -2.27 -4.26 11.08
N VAL A 139 -2.99 -3.86 12.12
CA VAL A 139 -4.12 -2.94 12.06
C VAL A 139 -3.66 -1.63 12.69
N PRO A 140 -3.12 -0.71 11.90
CA PRO A 140 -2.52 0.53 12.40
C PRO A 140 -3.58 1.59 12.65
N ASP A 141 -3.24 2.58 13.48
CA ASP A 141 -4.07 3.75 13.77
C ASP A 141 -3.31 5.05 13.52
N GLY A 142 -4.04 6.09 13.13
CA GLY A 142 -3.52 7.44 12.95
C GLY A 142 -2.30 7.50 12.00
N PRO A 143 -1.20 8.16 12.41
CA PRO A 143 -0.01 8.31 11.56
C PRO A 143 0.66 6.98 11.21
N LEU A 144 0.39 5.90 11.94
CA LEU A 144 0.95 4.58 11.68
C LEU A 144 0.36 3.93 10.42
N CYS A 145 -0.79 4.39 9.95
CA CYS A 145 -1.41 3.88 8.70
C CYS A 145 -0.50 4.03 7.48
N LEU A 146 0.42 4.99 7.51
CA LEU A 146 1.39 5.25 6.45
C LEU A 146 2.83 4.91 6.89
N ALA A 147 3.02 4.15 7.97
CA ALA A 147 4.36 3.77 8.41
C ALA A 147 5.01 2.80 7.42
N PRO A 148 6.32 2.97 7.14
CA PRO A 148 7.06 2.09 6.22
C PRO A 148 7.42 0.77 6.92
N PHE A 149 6.41 0.00 7.36
CA PHE A 149 6.62 -1.24 8.14
C PHE A 149 7.70 -2.15 7.57
N PRO A 150 7.77 -2.42 6.25
CA PRO A 150 8.79 -3.31 5.71
C PRO A 150 10.22 -2.83 5.97
N ALA A 151 10.43 -1.52 6.01
CA ALA A 151 11.75 -0.90 6.18
C ALA A 151 12.12 -0.63 7.65
N LEU A 152 11.25 -0.89 8.62
CA LEU A 152 11.61 -0.76 10.04
C LEU A 152 12.82 -1.63 10.35
N PHE A 153 13.79 -1.07 11.09
CA PHE A 153 15.07 -1.73 11.29
C PHE A 153 15.28 -2.12 12.76
N ASP A 154 15.49 -3.40 13.00
CA ASP A 154 15.79 -3.93 14.32
C ASP A 154 17.31 -3.86 14.60
N SER A 155 17.69 -3.13 15.63
CA SER A 155 19.09 -2.95 16.01
C SER A 155 19.73 -4.23 16.56
N ASP A 156 18.94 -5.12 17.19
CA ASP A 156 19.47 -6.30 17.85
C ASP A 156 19.79 -7.41 16.86
N SER A 157 18.95 -7.58 15.84
CA SER A 157 19.15 -8.57 14.78
C SER A 157 19.84 -8.02 13.53
N GLU A 158 20.00 -6.70 13.41
CA GLU A 158 20.48 -5.97 12.23
C GLU A 158 19.68 -6.31 10.95
N LYS A 159 18.35 -6.46 11.08
CA LYS A 159 17.44 -6.83 10.00
C LYS A 159 16.32 -5.82 9.84
N PHE A 160 15.86 -5.70 8.60
CA PHE A 160 14.59 -5.05 8.33
C PHE A 160 13.42 -5.95 8.77
N LEU A 161 12.30 -5.34 9.14
CA LEU A 161 11.14 -6.07 9.66
C LEU A 161 10.63 -7.12 8.65
N PHE A 162 10.66 -6.82 7.34
CA PHE A 162 10.21 -7.76 6.31
C PHE A 162 11.07 -9.03 6.22
N GLU A 163 12.31 -9.00 6.66
CA GLU A 163 13.19 -10.17 6.67
C GLU A 163 12.77 -11.18 7.76
N SER A 164 12.21 -10.67 8.86
CA SER A 164 11.71 -11.49 9.97
C SER A 164 10.25 -11.88 9.78
N TYR A 165 9.43 -11.01 9.18
CA TYR A 165 7.98 -11.19 9.08
C TYR A 165 7.44 -10.94 7.67
N ARG A 166 6.41 -11.70 7.30
CA ARG A 166 5.54 -11.41 6.16
C ARG A 166 4.42 -10.49 6.65
N ILE A 167 4.45 -9.24 6.19
CA ILE A 167 3.61 -8.19 6.74
C ILE A 167 2.42 -7.95 5.82
N ARG A 168 1.23 -8.03 6.39
CA ARG A 168 -0.01 -7.55 5.77
C ARG A 168 -0.62 -6.46 6.63
N VAL A 169 -1.36 -5.56 6.00
CA VAL A 169 -2.06 -4.48 6.70
C VAL A 169 -3.57 -4.69 6.54
N ALA A 170 -4.33 -4.40 7.58
CA ALA A 170 -5.77 -4.30 7.48
C ALA A 170 -6.22 -2.89 7.93
N PRO A 171 -7.12 -2.23 7.19
CA PRO A 171 -7.55 -0.87 7.51
C PRO A 171 -8.28 -0.77 8.86
N SER A 172 -8.98 -1.83 9.25
CA SER A 172 -9.69 -1.95 10.53
C SER A 172 -9.99 -3.42 10.83
N LEU A 173 -10.33 -3.73 12.09
CA LEU A 173 -10.79 -5.07 12.48
C LEU A 173 -12.07 -5.48 11.76
N SER A 174 -13.00 -4.54 11.54
CA SER A 174 -14.22 -4.81 10.77
C SER A 174 -13.92 -5.17 9.32
N CYS A 175 -12.99 -4.47 8.69
CA CYS A 175 -12.53 -4.78 7.34
C CYS A 175 -11.85 -6.16 7.30
N LEU A 176 -10.99 -6.47 8.28
CA LEU A 176 -10.35 -7.78 8.37
C LEU A 176 -11.37 -8.91 8.50
N LYS A 177 -12.40 -8.75 9.33
CA LYS A 177 -13.50 -9.71 9.47
C LYS A 177 -14.25 -9.94 8.14
N MET A 178 -14.56 -8.88 7.41
CA MET A 178 -15.22 -8.99 6.09
C MET A 178 -14.36 -9.76 5.08
N ILE A 179 -13.07 -9.54 5.10
CA ILE A 179 -12.11 -10.18 4.19
C ILE A 179 -11.93 -11.67 4.54
N THR A 180 -11.83 -12.00 5.82
CA THR A 180 -11.64 -13.39 6.29
C THR A 180 -12.91 -14.25 6.16
N HIS A 181 -14.09 -13.65 6.13
CA HIS A 181 -15.37 -14.33 5.96
C HIS A 181 -16.14 -13.82 4.73
N PRO A 182 -15.68 -14.13 3.52
CA PRO A 182 -16.36 -13.68 2.31
C PRO A 182 -17.78 -14.25 2.23
N SER A 183 -18.77 -13.37 2.08
CA SER A 183 -20.18 -13.74 2.00
C SER A 183 -20.59 -14.34 0.65
N ALA A 184 -19.77 -14.21 -0.38
CA ALA A 184 -20.04 -14.69 -1.73
C ALA A 184 -19.06 -15.81 -2.13
N ALA A 185 -19.60 -16.89 -2.69
CA ALA A 185 -18.78 -17.91 -3.33
C ALA A 185 -18.05 -17.30 -4.55
N TYR A 186 -16.73 -17.41 -4.57
CA TYR A 186 -15.95 -17.10 -5.76
C TYR A 186 -16.38 -17.97 -6.92
N LYS A 187 -16.71 -17.36 -8.06
CA LYS A 187 -17.19 -18.09 -9.25
C LYS A 187 -16.11 -18.86 -10.00
N GLY A 188 -14.91 -19.01 -9.41
CA GLY A 188 -13.83 -19.82 -9.98
C GLY A 188 -13.20 -19.26 -11.27
N THR A 189 -13.40 -17.97 -11.57
CA THR A 189 -12.69 -17.34 -12.69
C THR A 189 -11.19 -17.34 -12.43
N LYS A 190 -10.39 -17.56 -13.49
CA LYS A 190 -8.94 -17.47 -13.48
C LYS A 190 -8.44 -16.30 -14.33
N ASP A 191 -9.37 -15.55 -14.93
CA ASP A 191 -9.04 -14.45 -15.83
C ASP A 191 -8.37 -13.29 -15.09
N ALA A 192 -7.52 -12.57 -15.83
CA ALA A 192 -6.84 -11.40 -15.34
C ALA A 192 -7.13 -10.18 -16.22
N LEU A 193 -7.27 -9.01 -15.59
CA LEU A 193 -7.29 -7.71 -16.25
C LEU A 193 -5.94 -7.03 -16.01
N LEU A 194 -5.20 -6.79 -17.09
CA LEU A 194 -3.93 -6.10 -17.06
C LEU A 194 -4.07 -4.77 -17.79
N VAL A 195 -3.69 -3.68 -17.14
CA VAL A 195 -3.76 -2.31 -17.68
C VAL A 195 -2.39 -1.67 -17.52
N GLY A 196 -1.80 -1.19 -18.61
CA GLY A 196 -0.47 -0.56 -18.60
C GLY A 196 -0.38 0.65 -19.50
N ASN A 197 0.37 1.68 -19.05
CA ASN A 197 0.67 2.87 -19.81
C ASN A 197 -0.56 3.46 -20.56
N PRO A 198 -1.66 3.84 -19.87
CA PRO A 198 -2.79 4.50 -20.51
C PRO A 198 -2.35 5.73 -21.32
N ALA A 199 -2.97 5.98 -22.46
CA ALA A 199 -2.70 7.17 -23.27
C ALA A 199 -3.27 8.42 -22.57
N VAL A 200 -2.40 9.21 -21.96
CA VAL A 200 -2.74 10.36 -21.11
C VAL A 200 -2.25 11.70 -21.66
N GLU A 201 -1.71 11.72 -22.87
CA GLU A 201 -1.09 12.90 -23.48
C GLU A 201 -2.07 14.07 -23.71
N ASP A 202 -3.37 13.77 -23.78
CA ASP A 202 -4.43 14.78 -23.85
C ASP A 202 -4.79 15.37 -22.47
N ILE A 203 -4.28 14.77 -21.38
CA ILE A 203 -4.62 15.16 -20.00
C ILE A 203 -3.63 16.20 -19.50
N LYS A 204 -4.16 17.30 -18.95
CA LYS A 204 -3.38 18.35 -18.30
C LYS A 204 -3.74 18.45 -16.82
N VAL A 205 -2.75 18.29 -15.95
CA VAL A 205 -2.89 18.49 -14.51
C VAL A 205 -2.06 19.70 -14.09
N GLY A 206 -2.70 20.73 -13.52
CA GLY A 206 -2.00 21.97 -13.16
C GLY A 206 -1.37 22.69 -14.36
N GLY A 207 -1.86 22.46 -15.59
CA GLY A 207 -1.36 23.04 -16.84
C GLY A 207 -0.16 22.29 -17.45
N ILE A 208 0.22 21.14 -16.93
CA ILE A 208 1.29 20.29 -17.44
C ILE A 208 0.69 19.01 -18.02
N THR A 209 1.14 18.64 -19.21
CA THR A 209 0.73 17.40 -19.89
C THR A 209 1.41 16.19 -19.24
N LEU A 210 0.66 15.11 -19.05
CA LEU A 210 1.19 13.85 -18.55
C LEU A 210 2.10 13.19 -19.59
N VAL A 211 3.10 12.47 -19.12
CA VAL A 211 4.05 11.75 -19.98
C VAL A 211 3.73 10.26 -20.01
N PRO A 212 4.00 9.56 -21.11
CA PRO A 212 3.88 8.11 -21.19
C PRO A 212 4.79 7.40 -20.17
N LEU A 213 4.41 6.17 -19.80
CA LEU A 213 5.12 5.29 -18.88
C LEU A 213 5.58 4.00 -19.62
N PRO A 214 6.69 4.04 -20.36
CA PRO A 214 7.09 2.91 -21.20
C PRO A 214 7.40 1.64 -20.38
N CYS A 215 7.98 1.75 -19.19
CA CYS A 215 8.22 0.57 -18.34
C CYS A 215 6.92 -0.01 -17.78
N ALA A 216 5.85 0.77 -17.58
CA ALA A 216 4.54 0.23 -17.23
C ALA A 216 3.91 -0.57 -18.38
N GLU A 217 4.20 -0.23 -19.63
CA GLU A 217 3.80 -1.02 -20.81
C GLU A 217 4.57 -2.35 -20.85
N GLU A 218 5.90 -2.30 -20.74
CA GLU A 218 6.77 -3.48 -20.70
C GLU A 218 6.39 -4.40 -19.53
N GLU A 219 6.04 -3.84 -18.36
CA GLU A 219 5.59 -4.56 -17.16
C GLU A 219 4.36 -5.42 -17.47
N VAL A 220 3.29 -4.81 -18.00
CA VAL A 220 2.04 -5.54 -18.26
C VAL A 220 2.15 -6.51 -19.45
N GLU A 221 2.98 -6.23 -20.44
CA GLU A 221 3.28 -7.17 -21.53
C GLU A 221 4.00 -8.42 -21.01
N ALA A 222 4.99 -8.24 -20.14
CA ALA A 222 5.71 -9.33 -19.54
C ALA A 222 4.83 -10.17 -18.61
N ILE A 223 4.02 -9.53 -17.76
CA ILE A 223 3.01 -10.20 -16.92
C ILE A 223 1.99 -10.91 -17.81
N GLY A 224 1.55 -10.29 -18.90
CA GLY A 224 0.62 -10.88 -19.87
C GLY A 224 1.14 -12.16 -20.52
N LYS A 225 2.44 -12.23 -20.80
CA LYS A 225 3.09 -13.48 -21.29
C LYS A 225 3.09 -14.57 -20.21
N ILE A 226 3.36 -14.23 -18.96
CA ILE A 226 3.33 -15.16 -17.82
C ILE A 226 1.92 -15.73 -17.64
N LEU A 227 0.90 -14.85 -17.64
CA LEU A 227 -0.51 -15.19 -17.34
C LEU A 227 -1.30 -15.61 -18.60
N LYS A 228 -0.68 -15.56 -19.78
CA LYS A 228 -1.34 -15.81 -21.09
C LYS A 228 -2.56 -14.91 -21.32
N THR A 229 -2.49 -13.67 -20.85
CA THR A 229 -3.56 -12.67 -20.91
C THR A 229 -3.11 -11.46 -21.72
N LYS A 230 -3.97 -10.99 -22.62
CA LYS A 230 -3.67 -9.78 -23.41
C LYS A 230 -3.95 -8.52 -22.59
N PRO A 231 -2.95 -7.65 -22.34
CA PRO A 231 -3.16 -6.42 -21.60
C PRO A 231 -3.90 -5.35 -22.41
N LEU A 232 -4.54 -4.42 -21.70
CA LEU A 232 -5.00 -3.13 -22.21
C LEU A 232 -3.85 -2.13 -22.11
N ILE A 233 -3.42 -1.59 -23.25
CA ILE A 233 -2.26 -0.69 -23.33
C ILE A 233 -2.63 0.55 -24.13
N GLY A 234 -2.08 1.70 -23.76
CA GLY A 234 -2.23 2.95 -24.48
C GLY A 234 -3.71 3.28 -24.69
N LYS A 235 -4.09 3.57 -25.94
CA LYS A 235 -5.46 3.95 -26.31
C LYS A 235 -6.54 2.92 -26.01
N SER A 236 -6.18 1.65 -25.79
CA SER A 236 -7.15 0.61 -25.39
C SER A 236 -7.45 0.59 -23.90
N ALA A 237 -6.64 1.27 -23.07
CA ALA A 237 -6.81 1.33 -21.63
C ALA A 237 -7.77 2.45 -21.21
N THR A 238 -8.94 2.55 -21.85
CA THR A 238 -9.95 3.56 -21.51
C THR A 238 -10.62 3.27 -20.19
N LYS A 239 -11.11 4.32 -19.50
CA LYS A 239 -11.83 4.18 -18.25
C LYS A 239 -13.04 3.25 -18.39
N GLU A 240 -13.82 3.43 -19.45
CA GLU A 240 -15.01 2.61 -19.73
C GLU A 240 -14.65 1.13 -19.93
N GLU A 241 -13.63 0.84 -20.73
CA GLU A 241 -13.19 -0.54 -21.00
C GLU A 241 -12.69 -1.23 -19.71
N VAL A 242 -11.93 -0.51 -18.88
CA VAL A 242 -11.47 -1.01 -17.58
C VAL A 242 -12.65 -1.31 -16.68
N LEU A 243 -13.58 -0.38 -16.50
CA LEU A 243 -14.76 -0.55 -15.64
C LEU A 243 -15.63 -1.72 -16.09
N SER A 244 -15.81 -1.91 -17.40
CA SER A 244 -16.63 -3.01 -17.95
C SER A 244 -16.09 -4.41 -17.61
N ARG A 245 -14.78 -4.54 -17.36
CA ARG A 245 -14.10 -5.83 -17.11
C ARG A 245 -13.83 -6.11 -15.63
N LEU A 246 -13.89 -5.11 -14.74
CA LEU A 246 -13.49 -5.26 -13.34
C LEU A 246 -14.19 -6.41 -12.59
N ASN A 247 -15.46 -6.67 -12.89
CA ASN A 247 -16.29 -7.63 -12.15
C ASN A 247 -16.16 -9.08 -12.63
N ALA A 248 -15.40 -9.34 -13.72
CA ALA A 248 -15.33 -10.64 -14.36
C ALA A 248 -14.02 -11.39 -14.14
N VAL A 249 -13.05 -10.80 -13.42
CA VAL A 249 -11.68 -11.30 -13.32
C VAL A 249 -11.28 -11.62 -11.87
N ALA A 250 -10.37 -12.59 -11.71
CA ALA A 250 -9.81 -12.97 -10.41
C ALA A 250 -8.59 -12.11 -10.02
N LEU A 251 -7.92 -11.52 -11.00
CA LEU A 251 -6.74 -10.69 -10.82
C LEU A 251 -6.89 -9.39 -11.60
N ILE A 252 -6.64 -8.28 -10.95
CA ILE A 252 -6.57 -6.95 -11.57
C ILE A 252 -5.16 -6.41 -11.34
N HIS A 253 -4.51 -5.97 -12.41
CA HIS A 253 -3.23 -5.28 -12.33
C HIS A 253 -3.30 -3.99 -13.14
N ILE A 254 -3.00 -2.86 -12.51
CA ILE A 254 -3.00 -1.53 -13.14
C ILE A 254 -1.65 -0.87 -12.91
N ALA A 255 -0.92 -0.60 -13.99
CA ALA A 255 0.35 0.13 -14.01
C ALA A 255 0.12 1.47 -14.75
N ALA A 256 -0.06 2.56 -13.99
CA ALA A 256 -0.48 3.86 -14.49
C ALA A 256 -0.05 5.01 -13.56
N HIS A 257 -0.28 6.25 -13.97
CA HIS A 257 -0.14 7.39 -13.07
C HIS A 257 -1.19 7.34 -11.96
N GLY A 258 -0.77 7.68 -10.73
CA GLY A 258 -1.62 7.79 -9.55
C GLY A 258 -1.60 9.20 -8.96
N CYS A 259 -2.71 9.60 -8.34
CA CYS A 259 -2.85 10.86 -7.62
C CYS A 259 -2.52 10.68 -6.14
N MET A 260 -1.75 11.60 -5.54
CA MET A 260 -1.32 11.50 -4.14
C MET A 260 -2.47 11.64 -3.15
N GLU A 261 -3.49 12.44 -3.45
CA GLU A 261 -4.52 12.82 -2.47
C GLU A 261 -5.43 11.64 -2.08
N ALA A 262 -5.90 10.87 -3.08
CA ALA A 262 -6.85 9.78 -2.86
C ALA A 262 -6.42 8.44 -3.48
N GLY A 263 -5.24 8.39 -4.12
CA GLY A 263 -4.76 7.22 -4.85
C GLY A 263 -5.52 6.96 -6.15
N GLU A 264 -6.28 7.93 -6.65
CA GLU A 264 -7.04 7.84 -7.90
C GLU A 264 -6.11 7.59 -9.10
N ILE A 265 -6.58 6.88 -10.12
CA ILE A 265 -5.75 6.36 -11.19
C ILE A 265 -6.14 6.99 -12.52
N PHE A 266 -5.13 7.43 -13.28
CA PHE A 266 -5.33 8.01 -14.60
C PHE A 266 -5.37 6.93 -15.67
N LEU A 267 -6.49 6.90 -16.39
CA LEU A 267 -6.74 5.99 -17.50
C LEU A 267 -6.85 6.80 -18.79
N THR A 268 -6.89 6.12 -19.92
CA THR A 268 -7.15 6.77 -21.21
C THR A 268 -8.55 7.37 -21.21
N PRO A 269 -8.71 8.63 -21.61
CA PRO A 269 -10.02 9.24 -21.74
C PRO A 269 -10.94 8.46 -22.69
N ASN A 270 -12.22 8.34 -22.30
CA ASN A 270 -13.21 7.67 -23.14
C ASN A 270 -13.29 8.32 -24.52
N PRO A 271 -13.33 7.54 -25.61
CA PRO A 271 -13.36 8.09 -26.98
C PRO A 271 -14.65 8.86 -27.30
N ASP A 272 -15.78 8.38 -26.81
CA ASP A 272 -17.12 8.92 -27.07
C ASP A 272 -17.52 9.98 -26.03
N ARG A 273 -16.63 10.95 -25.77
CA ARG A 273 -16.86 12.06 -24.85
C ARG A 273 -17.50 13.25 -25.53
N PRO A 274 -18.35 14.03 -24.84
CA PRO A 274 -19.07 15.15 -25.43
C PRO A 274 -18.16 16.36 -25.81
N PHE A 275 -17.01 16.48 -25.11
CA PHE A 275 -16.08 17.59 -25.32
C PHE A 275 -14.73 17.10 -25.86
N LYS A 276 -14.05 17.93 -26.65
CA LYS A 276 -12.73 17.60 -27.20
C LYS A 276 -11.67 17.50 -26.13
N GLU A 277 -11.69 18.40 -25.13
CA GLU A 277 -10.83 18.31 -23.95
C GLU A 277 -11.46 17.35 -22.93
N PRO A 278 -10.71 16.34 -22.43
CA PRO A 278 -11.26 15.37 -21.51
C PRO A 278 -11.51 15.98 -20.12
N GLU A 279 -12.65 15.65 -19.54
CA GLU A 279 -12.98 15.96 -18.14
C GLU A 279 -12.51 14.82 -17.22
N LYS A 280 -12.43 15.08 -15.90
CA LYS A 280 -11.96 14.07 -14.92
C LYS A 280 -12.79 12.78 -14.96
N GLU A 281 -14.06 12.92 -15.20
CA GLU A 281 -15.03 11.83 -15.32
C GLU A 281 -14.70 10.88 -16.48
N ASP A 282 -14.02 11.37 -17.53
CA ASP A 282 -13.68 10.60 -18.72
C ASP A 282 -12.46 9.68 -18.50
N TYR A 283 -11.55 10.03 -17.58
CA TYR A 283 -10.26 9.36 -17.47
C TYR A 283 -9.82 8.99 -16.05
N LEU A 284 -10.38 9.62 -15.02
CA LEU A 284 -9.93 9.37 -13.64
C LEU A 284 -10.76 8.25 -13.00
N LEU A 285 -10.12 7.14 -12.67
CA LEU A 285 -10.73 6.07 -11.88
C LEU A 285 -10.75 6.48 -10.41
N THR A 286 -11.95 6.70 -9.88
CA THR A 286 -12.18 7.24 -8.54
C THR A 286 -12.81 6.22 -7.60
N MET A 287 -12.88 6.55 -6.31
CA MET A 287 -13.62 5.75 -5.32
C MET A 287 -15.12 5.66 -5.65
N ALA A 288 -15.69 6.71 -6.27
CA ALA A 288 -17.09 6.74 -6.65
C ALA A 288 -17.40 5.74 -7.77
N ASP A 289 -16.48 5.55 -8.72
CA ASP A 289 -16.65 4.59 -9.81
C ASP A 289 -16.69 3.14 -9.30
N LEU A 290 -16.02 2.87 -8.19
CA LEU A 290 -16.02 1.54 -7.55
C LEU A 290 -17.24 1.32 -6.63
N ALA A 291 -17.96 2.38 -6.27
CA ALA A 291 -19.17 2.27 -5.48
C ALA A 291 -20.26 1.51 -6.24
N GLY A 292 -20.68 0.37 -5.73
CA GLY A 292 -21.67 -0.49 -6.38
C GLY A 292 -21.11 -1.54 -7.34
N VAL A 293 -19.82 -1.53 -7.63
CA VAL A 293 -19.14 -2.62 -8.35
C VAL A 293 -19.01 -3.83 -7.42
N GLN A 294 -19.31 -5.02 -7.95
CA GLN A 294 -19.10 -6.29 -7.23
C GLN A 294 -17.95 -7.04 -7.86
N LEU A 295 -16.80 -6.99 -7.21
CA LEU A 295 -15.58 -7.63 -7.70
C LEU A 295 -15.56 -9.12 -7.36
N GLN A 296 -15.00 -9.91 -8.30
CA GLN A 296 -14.60 -11.29 -8.08
C GLN A 296 -13.08 -11.41 -7.88
N ALA A 297 -12.39 -10.28 -7.82
CA ALA A 297 -10.94 -10.24 -7.74
C ALA A 297 -10.45 -10.75 -6.38
N ARG A 298 -9.56 -11.75 -6.43
CA ARG A 298 -8.82 -12.22 -5.26
C ARG A 298 -7.65 -11.30 -4.94
N LEU A 299 -7.02 -10.74 -5.98
CA LEU A 299 -5.91 -9.81 -5.85
C LEU A 299 -6.08 -8.64 -6.81
N VAL A 300 -5.93 -7.44 -6.29
CA VAL A 300 -5.77 -6.20 -7.06
C VAL A 300 -4.37 -5.68 -6.83
N VAL A 301 -3.62 -5.42 -7.89
CA VAL A 301 -2.27 -4.85 -7.85
C VAL A 301 -2.31 -3.46 -8.47
N LEU A 302 -2.07 -2.45 -7.67
CA LEU A 302 -2.01 -1.05 -8.09
C LEU A 302 -0.55 -0.61 -8.16
N SER A 303 0.09 -0.90 -9.29
CA SER A 303 1.46 -0.46 -9.63
C SER A 303 1.45 1.03 -10.02
N CYS A 304 0.85 1.85 -9.18
CA CYS A 304 0.65 3.28 -9.34
C CYS A 304 1.25 4.01 -8.15
N CYS A 305 1.89 5.16 -8.37
CA CYS A 305 2.40 5.98 -7.28
C CYS A 305 1.27 6.34 -6.31
N HIS A 306 1.58 6.30 -5.02
CA HIS A 306 0.66 6.72 -3.96
C HIS A 306 -0.68 5.97 -3.88
N SER A 307 -0.84 4.83 -4.56
CA SER A 307 -2.10 4.08 -4.56
C SER A 307 -2.55 3.58 -3.18
N GLY A 308 -1.62 3.51 -2.22
CA GLY A 308 -1.90 3.21 -0.81
C GLY A 308 -2.23 4.43 0.05
N ARG A 309 -2.25 5.64 -0.52
CA ARG A 309 -2.57 6.88 0.20
C ARG A 309 -4.06 7.20 0.18
N GLY A 310 -4.44 8.15 0.99
CA GLY A 310 -5.78 8.66 1.15
C GLY A 310 -5.90 9.45 2.44
N GLU A 311 -7.10 9.92 2.75
CA GLU A 311 -7.36 10.64 4.01
C GLU A 311 -7.25 9.67 5.20
N VAL A 312 -6.40 9.98 6.17
CA VAL A 312 -6.27 9.20 7.42
C VAL A 312 -7.42 9.57 8.34
N LYS A 313 -8.34 8.64 8.58
CA LYS A 313 -9.48 8.77 9.51
C LYS A 313 -9.35 7.78 10.66
N ALA A 314 -10.26 7.87 11.63
CA ALA A 314 -10.34 6.95 12.77
C ALA A 314 -10.50 5.47 12.35
N GLU A 315 -10.93 5.21 11.12
CA GLU A 315 -11.12 3.88 10.54
C GLU A 315 -10.00 3.48 9.57
N GLY A 316 -8.85 4.12 9.63
CA GLY A 316 -7.71 3.89 8.74
C GLY A 316 -7.66 4.83 7.52
N VAL A 317 -6.88 4.48 6.51
CA VAL A 317 -6.75 5.28 5.28
C VAL A 317 -7.99 5.08 4.40
N VAL A 318 -8.63 6.18 4.03
CA VAL A 318 -9.74 6.22 3.07
C VAL A 318 -9.18 6.65 1.72
N GLY A 319 -9.06 5.71 0.80
CA GLY A 319 -8.51 5.91 -0.54
C GLY A 319 -8.98 4.79 -1.47
N ILE A 320 -8.50 4.80 -2.72
CA ILE A 320 -8.96 3.87 -3.76
C ILE A 320 -8.74 2.39 -3.37
N ALA A 321 -7.66 2.08 -2.65
CA ALA A 321 -7.40 0.72 -2.16
C ALA A 321 -8.54 0.18 -1.29
N ARG A 322 -9.07 1.02 -0.38
CA ARG A 322 -10.21 0.65 0.47
C ARG A 322 -11.49 0.45 -0.34
N SER A 323 -11.67 1.23 -1.41
CA SER A 323 -12.82 1.07 -2.30
C SER A 323 -12.79 -0.27 -3.06
N PHE A 324 -11.61 -0.73 -3.50
CA PHE A 324 -11.46 -2.06 -4.07
C PHE A 324 -11.82 -3.17 -3.06
N LEU A 325 -11.37 -3.07 -1.81
CA LEU A 325 -11.77 -4.02 -0.75
C LEU A 325 -13.27 -3.98 -0.48
N GLY A 326 -13.86 -2.77 -0.39
CA GLY A 326 -15.29 -2.57 -0.21
C GLY A 326 -16.14 -3.10 -1.37
N ALA A 327 -15.61 -3.06 -2.60
CA ALA A 327 -16.22 -3.64 -3.79
C ALA A 327 -16.11 -5.18 -3.85
N GLY A 328 -15.34 -5.82 -2.95
CA GLY A 328 -15.25 -7.28 -2.85
C GLY A 328 -13.87 -7.88 -3.12
N ALA A 329 -12.85 -7.09 -3.44
CA ALA A 329 -11.49 -7.60 -3.55
C ALA A 329 -11.02 -8.17 -2.21
N ARG A 330 -10.31 -9.33 -2.23
CA ARG A 330 -9.79 -9.92 -1.00
C ARG A 330 -8.49 -9.29 -0.56
N SER A 331 -7.66 -8.88 -1.51
CA SER A 331 -6.37 -8.25 -1.25
C SER A 331 -6.08 -7.17 -2.27
N VAL A 332 -5.43 -6.11 -1.81
CA VAL A 332 -4.95 -5.03 -2.66
C VAL A 332 -3.47 -4.79 -2.36
N LEU A 333 -2.62 -4.92 -3.36
CA LEU A 333 -1.21 -4.51 -3.30
C LEU A 333 -1.10 -3.07 -3.77
N VAL A 334 -0.53 -2.21 -2.96
CA VAL A 334 -0.46 -0.77 -3.17
C VAL A 334 0.94 -0.23 -2.93
N SER A 335 1.18 1.01 -3.32
CA SER A 335 2.39 1.76 -3.06
C SER A 335 2.14 2.97 -2.15
N LEU A 336 2.94 3.16 -1.11
CA LEU A 336 2.83 4.28 -0.17
C LEU A 336 3.44 5.59 -0.67
N TRP A 337 4.37 5.53 -1.62
CA TRP A 337 5.02 6.70 -2.23
C TRP A 337 5.34 6.46 -3.70
N ALA A 338 5.86 7.48 -4.36
CA ALA A 338 6.24 7.42 -5.77
C ALA A 338 7.41 6.44 -5.98
N ILE A 339 7.33 5.65 -7.03
CA ILE A 339 8.31 4.64 -7.37
C ILE A 339 8.89 4.95 -8.75
N ASN A 340 10.21 4.74 -8.89
CA ASN A 340 10.85 4.75 -10.20
C ASN A 340 10.20 3.69 -11.12
N ASP A 341 9.88 4.08 -12.35
CA ASP A 341 9.12 3.25 -13.30
C ASP A 341 9.81 1.90 -13.58
N LYS A 342 11.13 1.92 -13.78
CA LYS A 342 11.91 0.69 -14.01
C LYS A 342 12.02 -0.18 -12.75
N ALA A 343 12.20 0.43 -11.57
CA ALA A 343 12.23 -0.32 -10.31
C ALA A 343 10.89 -1.02 -10.03
N ALA A 344 9.77 -0.35 -10.33
CA ALA A 344 8.44 -0.93 -10.21
C ALA A 344 8.29 -2.15 -11.13
N MET A 345 8.69 -2.03 -12.39
CA MET A 345 8.68 -3.14 -13.35
C MET A 345 9.50 -4.34 -12.86
N GLU A 346 10.74 -4.14 -12.42
CA GLU A 346 11.58 -5.24 -11.90
C GLU A 346 10.97 -5.90 -10.65
N PHE A 347 10.39 -5.08 -9.75
CA PHE A 347 9.70 -5.57 -8.58
C PHE A 347 8.51 -6.45 -8.95
N MET A 348 7.64 -5.97 -9.84
CA MET A 348 6.44 -6.68 -10.26
C MET A 348 6.77 -7.95 -11.04
N MET A 349 7.80 -7.94 -11.87
CA MET A 349 8.27 -9.16 -12.55
C MET A 349 8.65 -10.25 -11.54
N SER A 350 9.44 -9.92 -10.52
CA SER A 350 9.80 -10.85 -9.46
C SER A 350 8.56 -11.30 -8.66
N PHE A 351 7.64 -10.39 -8.35
CA PHE A 351 6.41 -10.69 -7.63
C PHE A 351 5.54 -11.72 -8.38
N TYR A 352 5.28 -11.48 -9.68
CA TYR A 352 4.47 -12.40 -10.51
C TYR A 352 5.16 -13.73 -10.76
N GLN A 353 6.48 -13.76 -10.92
CA GLN A 353 7.23 -15.01 -11.03
C GLN A 353 6.96 -15.92 -9.82
N HIS A 354 6.97 -15.36 -8.61
CA HIS A 354 6.71 -16.14 -7.40
C HIS A 354 5.23 -16.49 -7.19
N LEU A 355 4.30 -15.66 -7.68
CA LEU A 355 2.87 -16.01 -7.69
C LEU A 355 2.58 -17.23 -8.55
N VAL A 356 3.15 -17.32 -9.76
CA VAL A 356 2.93 -18.48 -10.65
C VAL A 356 3.66 -19.74 -10.17
N GLU A 357 4.69 -19.59 -9.31
CA GLU A 357 5.29 -20.69 -8.57
C GLU A 357 4.39 -21.21 -7.42
N GLY A 358 3.19 -20.66 -7.25
CA GLY A 358 2.21 -21.07 -6.24
C GLY A 358 2.43 -20.48 -4.85
N LYS A 359 3.31 -19.48 -4.69
CA LYS A 359 3.47 -18.76 -3.42
C LYS A 359 2.26 -17.88 -3.14
N SER A 360 1.99 -17.64 -1.86
CA SER A 360 0.99 -16.67 -1.45
C SER A 360 1.40 -15.24 -1.83
N ALA A 361 0.45 -14.32 -1.88
CA ALA A 361 0.72 -12.91 -2.20
C ALA A 361 1.75 -12.29 -1.22
N SER A 362 1.69 -12.61 0.08
CA SER A 362 2.66 -12.11 1.07
C SER A 362 4.05 -12.73 0.89
N GLU A 363 4.14 -14.01 0.49
CA GLU A 363 5.41 -14.66 0.19
C GLU A 363 6.06 -14.09 -1.07
N ALA A 364 5.28 -13.97 -2.14
CA ALA A 364 5.73 -13.38 -3.40
C ALA A 364 6.21 -11.94 -3.20
N LEU A 365 5.48 -11.17 -2.39
CA LEU A 365 5.85 -9.80 -2.03
C LEU A 365 7.19 -9.73 -1.29
N ASN A 366 7.42 -10.60 -0.32
CA ASN A 366 8.70 -10.65 0.39
C ASN A 366 9.85 -11.06 -0.54
N LYS A 367 9.62 -11.99 -1.46
CA LYS A 367 10.62 -12.40 -2.45
C LYS A 367 10.97 -11.28 -3.42
N ALA A 368 9.99 -10.49 -3.85
CA ALA A 368 10.24 -9.33 -4.68
C ALA A 368 11.07 -8.25 -3.95
N ARG A 369 10.84 -8.04 -2.64
CA ARG A 369 11.68 -7.17 -1.81
C ARG A 369 13.12 -7.67 -1.70
N GLU A 370 13.30 -8.98 -1.42
CA GLU A 370 14.63 -9.62 -1.37
C GLU A 370 15.36 -9.44 -2.71
N HIS A 371 14.65 -9.62 -3.84
CA HIS A 371 15.21 -9.47 -5.18
C HIS A 371 15.73 -8.05 -5.42
N LEU A 372 14.91 -7.01 -5.20
CA LEU A 372 15.34 -5.63 -5.42
C LEU A 372 16.45 -5.20 -4.45
N ARG A 373 16.39 -5.62 -3.19
CA ARG A 373 17.42 -5.33 -2.21
C ARG A 373 18.80 -5.86 -2.62
N LEU A 374 18.84 -6.93 -3.39
CA LEU A 374 20.08 -7.52 -3.94
C LEU A 374 20.42 -6.97 -5.34
N SER A 375 19.57 -6.15 -5.92
CA SER A 375 19.82 -5.51 -7.22
C SER A 375 20.97 -4.49 -7.11
N LYS A 376 21.70 -4.30 -8.21
CA LYS A 376 22.75 -3.27 -8.29
C LYS A 376 22.16 -1.87 -8.38
N ASP A 377 21.04 -1.71 -9.08
CA ASP A 377 20.48 -0.41 -9.45
C ASP A 377 19.39 0.05 -8.48
N PHE A 378 18.69 -0.88 -7.79
CA PHE A 378 17.50 -0.61 -7.00
C PHE A 378 17.56 -1.16 -5.56
N CYS A 379 18.77 -1.32 -4.99
CA CYS A 379 18.94 -1.86 -3.62
C CYS A 379 18.48 -0.90 -2.51
N GLU A 380 18.28 0.38 -2.81
CA GLU A 380 17.85 1.36 -1.82
C GLU A 380 16.40 1.11 -1.35
N GLU A 381 16.14 1.41 -0.07
CA GLU A 381 14.89 1.14 0.63
C GLU A 381 13.67 1.78 -0.07
N LYS A 382 13.86 2.96 -0.69
CA LYS A 382 12.80 3.66 -1.44
C LYS A 382 12.22 2.86 -2.60
N HIS A 383 12.94 1.87 -3.12
CA HIS A 383 12.52 1.08 -4.29
C HIS A 383 11.75 -0.20 -3.91
N TRP A 384 12.08 -0.86 -2.79
CA TRP A 384 11.46 -2.12 -2.41
C TRP A 384 10.48 -2.03 -1.22
N ALA A 385 10.57 -0.98 -0.40
CA ALA A 385 9.73 -0.84 0.78
C ALA A 385 8.34 -0.20 0.55
N PRO A 386 8.03 0.50 -0.56
CA PRO A 386 6.74 1.17 -0.72
C PRO A 386 5.57 0.22 -0.84
N PHE A 387 5.78 -0.99 -1.33
CA PHE A 387 4.69 -1.91 -1.61
C PHE A 387 4.13 -2.53 -0.33
N VAL A 388 2.82 -2.44 -0.15
CA VAL A 388 2.09 -2.95 1.02
C VAL A 388 0.91 -3.79 0.56
N LEU A 389 0.78 -5.00 1.10
CA LEU A 389 -0.37 -5.87 0.89
C LEU A 389 -1.43 -5.57 1.94
N ILE A 390 -2.59 -5.12 1.49
CA ILE A 390 -3.75 -4.82 2.33
C ILE A 390 -4.78 -5.93 2.14
N GLY A 391 -5.17 -6.60 3.22
CA GLY A 391 -6.19 -7.63 3.18
C GLY A 391 -5.69 -9.05 3.45
N ASP A 392 -6.23 -10.02 2.72
CA ASP A 392 -5.97 -11.45 2.92
C ASP A 392 -4.64 -11.90 2.27
N ASP A 393 -4.14 -13.06 2.68
CA ASP A 393 -2.99 -13.70 2.04
C ASP A 393 -3.47 -14.72 1.00
N VAL A 394 -3.71 -14.24 -0.19
CA VAL A 394 -4.32 -15.05 -1.24
C VAL A 394 -3.29 -15.88 -1.99
N HIS A 395 -3.70 -17.09 -2.37
CA HIS A 395 -3.05 -17.90 -3.39
C HIS A 395 -3.86 -17.77 -4.68
N LEU A 396 -3.19 -17.61 -5.81
CA LEU A 396 -3.82 -17.56 -7.12
C LEU A 396 -3.54 -18.86 -7.86
N GLU A 397 -4.59 -19.45 -8.42
CA GLU A 397 -4.48 -20.54 -9.40
C GLU A 397 -4.43 -19.91 -10.79
N LEU A 398 -3.23 -19.54 -11.19
CA LEU A 398 -2.93 -18.84 -12.46
C LEU A 398 -2.64 -19.80 -13.60
#